data_7394179f6605b2cd7a311d5fde67261d
#
_entry.id   7394179f6605b2cd7a311d5fde67261d
#
_cell.length_a   1.000
_cell.length_b   1.000
_cell.length_c   1.000
_cell.angle_alpha   90.00
_cell.angle_beta   90.00
_cell.angle_gamma   90.00
#
_symmetry.space_group_name_H-M   'P 1'
#
loop_
_entity.id
_entity.type
_entity.pdbx_description
1 polymer ?
#
loop_
_entity_poly.entity_id
_entity_poly.type
_entity_poly.pdbx_seq_one_letter_code
_entity_poly.pdbx_strand_id
1 'polypeptide(L)'
;LESVNNKKPDIIITSVYDNYRVDSDLKTAWGFSCLIETPAERILFDTGGSSDILLFNLEKMNIDPRSIQKIVLSHIHGDHVGGLNGFLEQNNQVTVYIPHTFPSSIREMIINHHAKIHEISEPMKISDFVYSTGELPGPPNEQSLLIDSQKGAVLITGCAHPGIVNIVL
;
A
#
# COMPACT_ATOMS: atom_id res chain seq x y z
N LEU A 1 20.41 33.32 8.22
CA LEU A 1 20.34 31.93 7.73
C LEU A 1 19.50 31.14 8.74
N GLU A 2 18.19 31.04 8.50
CA GLU A 2 17.32 30.17 9.26
C GLU A 2 17.79 28.74 9.08
N SER A 3 18.10 28.07 10.18
CA SER A 3 18.34 26.62 10.18
C SER A 3 17.03 25.97 9.77
N VAL A 4 16.97 25.42 8.55
CA VAL A 4 15.90 24.53 8.14
C VAL A 4 15.89 23.39 9.15
N ASN A 5 14.86 23.35 9.98
CA ASN A 5 14.68 22.31 10.97
C ASN A 5 14.35 21.01 10.22
N ASN A 6 15.38 20.23 9.88
CA ASN A 6 15.30 18.98 9.11
C ASN A 6 14.72 17.81 9.91
N LYS A 7 13.83 18.11 10.86
CA LYS A 7 13.18 17.07 11.65
C LYS A 7 12.16 16.35 10.74
N LYS A 8 12.42 15.07 10.49
CA LYS A 8 11.46 14.21 9.77
C LYS A 8 10.15 14.14 10.55
N PRO A 9 9.00 14.11 9.88
CA PRO A 9 7.70 14.05 10.55
C PRO A 9 7.47 12.72 11.23
N ASP A 10 6.49 12.68 12.13
CA ASP A 10 5.92 11.44 12.62
C ASP A 10 5.10 10.80 11.49
N ILE A 11 5.36 9.53 11.21
CA ILE A 11 4.63 8.71 10.25
C ILE A 11 3.98 7.58 11.04
N ILE A 12 2.68 7.39 10.83
CA ILE A 12 1.91 6.34 11.47
C ILE A 12 1.66 5.23 10.45
N ILE A 13 1.91 3.99 10.87
CA ILE A 13 1.64 2.78 10.07
C ILE A 13 0.65 1.95 10.86
N THR A 14 -0.51 1.69 10.26
CA THR A 14 -1.61 0.98 10.89
C THR A 14 -1.98 -0.23 10.04
N SER A 15 -1.87 -1.47 10.58
CA SER A 15 -2.40 -2.65 9.91
C SER A 15 -3.92 -2.58 9.89
N VAL A 16 -4.53 -2.65 8.69
CA VAL A 16 -5.97 -2.60 8.49
C VAL A 16 -6.55 -3.94 8.01
N TYR A 17 -5.69 -4.85 7.56
CA TYR A 17 -6.05 -6.20 7.15
C TYR A 17 -4.91 -7.16 7.50
N ASP A 18 -5.19 -8.21 8.25
CA ASP A 18 -4.19 -9.17 8.72
C ASP A 18 -4.83 -10.56 8.95
N ASN A 19 -3.99 -11.57 8.98
CA ASN A 19 -4.37 -12.96 9.31
C ASN A 19 -4.65 -13.15 10.81
N TYR A 20 -4.03 -12.31 11.63
CA TYR A 20 -4.08 -12.45 13.09
C TYR A 20 -5.03 -11.44 13.72
N ARG A 21 -5.82 -11.94 14.67
CA ARG A 21 -6.75 -11.08 15.40
C ARG A 21 -6.04 -10.44 16.59
N VAL A 22 -5.87 -9.13 16.53
CA VAL A 22 -5.39 -8.32 17.65
C VAL A 22 -6.56 -7.63 18.36
N ASP A 23 -7.56 -7.17 17.60
CA ASP A 23 -8.77 -6.52 18.08
C ASP A 23 -10.00 -7.38 17.76
N SER A 24 -10.87 -7.61 18.76
CA SER A 24 -12.08 -8.41 18.60
C SER A 24 -13.11 -7.77 17.66
N ASP A 25 -13.07 -6.46 17.48
CA ASP A 25 -14.01 -5.70 16.66
C ASP A 25 -13.63 -5.70 15.18
N LEU A 26 -12.41 -6.16 14.85
CA LEU A 26 -11.92 -6.28 13.50
C LEU A 26 -12.07 -7.69 12.93
N LYS A 27 -12.30 -7.76 11.63
CA LYS A 27 -12.31 -9.02 10.88
C LYS A 27 -10.90 -9.38 10.43
N THR A 28 -10.60 -10.66 10.42
CA THR A 28 -9.33 -11.23 9.97
C THR A 28 -9.56 -12.23 8.87
N ALA A 29 -8.65 -12.26 7.90
CA ALA A 29 -8.57 -13.29 6.87
C ALA A 29 -7.16 -13.32 6.30
N TRP A 30 -6.87 -14.31 5.46
CA TRP A 30 -5.60 -14.40 4.76
C TRP A 30 -5.39 -13.20 3.85
N GLY A 31 -4.29 -12.48 4.04
CA GLY A 31 -3.90 -11.31 3.29
C GLY A 31 -3.33 -10.19 4.16
N PHE A 32 -2.94 -9.11 3.51
CA PHE A 32 -2.33 -7.97 4.16
C PHE A 32 -2.79 -6.64 3.57
N SER A 33 -2.98 -5.65 4.43
CA SER A 33 -3.06 -4.24 4.06
C SER A 33 -2.66 -3.38 5.25
N CYS A 34 -1.93 -2.30 4.99
CA CYS A 34 -1.67 -1.29 5.99
C CYS A 34 -1.87 0.14 5.44
N LEU A 35 -2.33 1.02 6.33
CA LEU A 35 -2.43 2.45 6.07
C LEU A 35 -1.15 3.13 6.56
N ILE A 36 -0.56 3.97 5.70
CA ILE A 36 0.58 4.81 6.01
C ILE A 36 0.10 6.26 6.00
N GLU A 37 0.18 6.92 7.14
CA GLU A 37 -0.23 8.31 7.32
C GLU A 37 1.01 9.19 7.43
N THR A 38 1.17 10.10 6.49
CA THR A 38 2.17 11.16 6.49
C THR A 38 1.48 12.50 6.77
N PRO A 39 2.19 13.58 7.08
CA PRO A 39 1.57 14.90 7.22
C PRO A 39 0.87 15.41 5.96
N ALA A 40 1.28 14.91 4.79
CA ALA A 40 0.76 15.37 3.50
C ALA A 40 -0.40 14.52 3.00
N GLU A 41 -0.36 13.19 3.22
CA GLU A 41 -1.30 12.27 2.59
C GLU A 41 -1.35 10.90 3.27
N ARG A 42 -2.38 10.14 2.91
CA ARG A 42 -2.61 8.77 3.34
C ARG A 42 -2.40 7.81 2.16
N ILE A 43 -1.64 6.76 2.39
CA ILE A 43 -1.27 5.75 1.40
C ILE A 43 -1.72 4.40 1.93
N LEU A 44 -2.50 3.67 1.15
CA LEU A 44 -2.84 2.28 1.45
C LEU A 44 -1.83 1.37 0.73
N PHE A 45 -1.14 0.53 1.48
CA PHE A 45 -0.26 -0.50 0.92
C PHE A 45 -0.98 -1.83 0.96
N ASP A 46 -1.20 -2.43 -0.21
CA ASP A 46 -2.05 -3.59 -0.47
C ASP A 46 -3.52 -3.40 -0.05
N THR A 47 -4.39 -4.33 -0.39
CA THR A 47 -5.83 -4.24 -0.17
C THR A 47 -6.44 -5.48 0.48
N GLY A 48 -5.60 -6.43 0.90
CA GLY A 48 -6.08 -7.71 1.44
C GLY A 48 -6.77 -8.59 0.41
N GLY A 49 -7.34 -9.68 0.86
CA GLY A 49 -8.00 -10.69 0.03
C GLY A 49 -9.50 -10.44 -0.22
N SER A 50 -10.12 -9.50 0.50
CA SER A 50 -11.57 -9.25 0.45
C SER A 50 -11.90 -7.78 0.68
N SER A 51 -12.65 -7.18 -0.25
CA SER A 51 -13.15 -5.81 -0.10
C SER A 51 -14.09 -5.66 1.10
N ASP A 52 -14.94 -6.65 1.37
CA ASP A 52 -15.88 -6.59 2.50
C ASP A 52 -15.16 -6.51 3.85
N ILE A 53 -14.04 -7.24 3.99
CA ILE A 53 -13.23 -7.22 5.21
C ILE A 53 -12.44 -5.92 5.30
N LEU A 54 -11.79 -5.51 4.21
CA LEU A 54 -11.04 -4.26 4.16
C LEU A 54 -11.93 -3.07 4.53
N LEU A 55 -13.07 -2.91 3.86
CA LEU A 55 -13.98 -1.78 4.08
C LEU A 55 -14.61 -1.82 5.47
N PHE A 56 -14.97 -3.01 5.97
CA PHE A 56 -15.46 -3.19 7.33
C PHE A 56 -14.42 -2.72 8.36
N ASN A 57 -13.17 -3.13 8.20
CA ASN A 57 -12.10 -2.75 9.13
C ASN A 57 -11.80 -1.25 9.07
N LEU A 58 -11.74 -0.65 7.86
CA LEU A 58 -11.57 0.80 7.71
C LEU A 58 -12.70 1.56 8.43
N GLU A 59 -13.96 1.13 8.27
CA GLU A 59 -15.11 1.72 8.96
C GLU A 59 -14.97 1.62 10.49
N LYS A 60 -14.64 0.43 11.01
CA LYS A 60 -14.46 0.18 12.45
C LYS A 60 -13.33 1.01 13.05
N MET A 61 -12.30 1.27 12.27
CA MET A 61 -11.16 2.12 12.67
C MET A 61 -11.41 3.62 12.43
N ASN A 62 -12.62 4.00 12.00
CA ASN A 62 -12.99 5.38 11.65
C ASN A 62 -12.10 5.98 10.54
N ILE A 63 -11.68 5.17 9.59
CA ILE A 63 -10.90 5.58 8.43
C ILE A 63 -11.85 5.69 7.23
N ASP A 64 -12.12 6.91 6.77
CA ASP A 64 -12.89 7.11 5.53
C ASP A 64 -12.01 6.72 4.33
N PRO A 65 -12.42 5.77 3.48
CA PRO A 65 -11.68 5.43 2.26
C PRO A 65 -11.38 6.65 1.37
N ARG A 66 -12.25 7.67 1.37
CA ARG A 66 -12.07 8.92 0.61
C ARG A 66 -10.94 9.80 1.11
N SER A 67 -10.46 9.54 2.32
CA SER A 67 -9.28 10.22 2.87
C SER A 67 -7.95 9.65 2.38
N ILE A 68 -7.96 8.58 1.59
CA ILE A 68 -6.77 7.92 1.05
C ILE A 68 -6.51 8.44 -0.37
N GLN A 69 -5.31 8.91 -0.65
CA GLN A 69 -4.93 9.51 -1.93
C GLN A 69 -4.21 8.54 -2.86
N LYS A 70 -3.54 7.54 -2.29
CA LYS A 70 -2.71 6.58 -3.05
C LYS A 70 -2.93 5.17 -2.57
N ILE A 71 -2.89 4.23 -3.51
CA ILE A 71 -2.80 2.79 -3.24
C ILE A 71 -1.49 2.30 -3.87
N VAL A 72 -0.73 1.52 -3.14
CA VAL A 72 0.47 0.85 -3.68
C VAL A 72 0.25 -0.65 -3.53
N LEU A 73 0.22 -1.38 -4.63
CA LEU A 73 0.08 -2.84 -4.63
C LEU A 73 1.46 -3.48 -4.72
N SER A 74 1.77 -4.35 -3.78
CA SER A 74 3.07 -5.01 -3.71
C SER A 74 3.27 -6.01 -4.85
N HIS A 75 2.35 -6.94 -5.02
CA HIS A 75 2.40 -8.01 -6.03
C HIS A 75 0.98 -8.53 -6.36
N ILE A 76 0.88 -9.45 -7.33
CA ILE A 76 -0.40 -9.81 -7.96
C ILE A 76 -1.24 -10.84 -7.17
N HIS A 77 -0.80 -11.42 -6.09
CA HIS A 77 -1.58 -12.44 -5.39
C HIS A 77 -2.90 -11.89 -4.85
N GLY A 78 -3.94 -12.70 -4.90
CA GLY A 78 -5.31 -12.30 -4.56
C GLY A 78 -5.48 -11.80 -3.13
N ASP A 79 -4.67 -12.28 -2.20
CA ASP A 79 -4.66 -11.86 -0.80
C ASP A 79 -4.02 -10.47 -0.56
N HIS A 80 -3.53 -9.83 -1.64
CA HIS A 80 -3.00 -8.46 -1.65
C HIS A 80 -3.81 -7.50 -2.54
N VAL A 81 -4.45 -8.02 -3.59
CA VAL A 81 -5.21 -7.20 -4.55
C VAL A 81 -6.72 -7.41 -4.48
N GLY A 82 -7.20 -8.39 -3.68
CA GLY A 82 -8.61 -8.79 -3.67
C GLY A 82 -9.59 -7.73 -3.17
N GLY A 83 -9.13 -6.79 -2.34
CA GLY A 83 -9.94 -5.68 -1.86
C GLY A 83 -10.01 -4.49 -2.82
N LEU A 84 -9.18 -4.45 -3.88
CA LEU A 84 -9.03 -3.29 -4.74
C LEU A 84 -10.35 -2.85 -5.40
N ASN A 85 -11.09 -3.79 -5.98
CA ASN A 85 -12.32 -3.48 -6.71
C ASN A 85 -13.33 -2.74 -5.80
N GLY A 86 -13.67 -3.32 -4.64
CA GLY A 86 -14.62 -2.69 -3.73
C GLY A 86 -14.08 -1.39 -3.10
N PHE A 87 -12.77 -1.26 -2.92
CA PHE A 87 -12.19 0.02 -2.51
C PHE A 87 -12.41 1.09 -3.58
N LEU A 88 -12.15 0.79 -4.86
CA LEU A 88 -12.34 1.74 -5.96
C LEU A 88 -13.80 2.14 -6.18
N GLU A 89 -14.77 1.29 -5.80
CA GLU A 89 -16.19 1.66 -5.75
C GLU A 89 -16.49 2.75 -4.70
N GLN A 90 -15.73 2.79 -3.61
CA GLN A 90 -15.87 3.81 -2.56
C GLN A 90 -15.06 5.07 -2.84
N ASN A 91 -13.86 4.91 -3.41
CA ASN A 91 -12.96 6.01 -3.74
C ASN A 91 -12.15 5.70 -5.01
N ASN A 92 -12.54 6.32 -6.12
CA ASN A 92 -11.81 6.26 -7.38
C ASN A 92 -10.91 7.50 -7.63
N GLN A 93 -10.85 8.44 -6.67
CA GLN A 93 -10.00 9.65 -6.76
C GLN A 93 -8.59 9.39 -6.24
N VAL A 94 -8.11 8.17 -6.44
CA VAL A 94 -6.78 7.70 -6.01
C VAL A 94 -5.85 7.48 -7.20
N THR A 95 -4.55 7.51 -6.93
CA THR A 95 -3.55 6.96 -7.86
C THR A 95 -3.14 5.58 -7.35
N VAL A 96 -3.30 4.56 -8.20
CA VAL A 96 -2.91 3.19 -7.90
C VAL A 96 -1.55 2.90 -8.53
N TYR A 97 -0.56 2.59 -7.71
CA TYR A 97 0.80 2.23 -8.11
C TYR A 97 0.92 0.72 -8.16
N ILE A 98 1.26 0.18 -9.32
CA ILE A 98 1.37 -1.26 -9.56
C ILE A 98 2.71 -1.63 -10.19
N PRO A 99 3.27 -2.82 -9.91
CA PRO A 99 4.37 -3.37 -10.70
C PRO A 99 4.05 -3.41 -12.20
N HIS A 100 5.05 -3.12 -13.03
CA HIS A 100 4.88 -3.09 -14.48
C HIS A 100 4.43 -4.45 -15.04
N THR A 101 4.82 -5.56 -14.42
CA THR A 101 4.45 -6.92 -14.86
C THR A 101 3.02 -7.33 -14.46
N PHE A 102 2.23 -6.48 -13.81
CA PHE A 102 0.85 -6.81 -13.49
C PHE A 102 0.04 -7.16 -14.75
N PRO A 103 -0.92 -8.09 -14.67
CA PRO A 103 -1.75 -8.48 -15.82
C PRO A 103 -2.67 -7.32 -16.25
N SER A 104 -3.07 -7.34 -17.54
CA SER A 104 -3.97 -6.31 -18.11
C SER A 104 -5.29 -6.21 -17.36
N SER A 105 -5.80 -7.31 -16.80
CA SER A 105 -7.06 -7.33 -16.05
C SER A 105 -7.08 -6.38 -14.86
N ILE A 106 -5.96 -6.20 -14.15
CA ILE A 106 -5.86 -5.23 -13.05
C ILE A 106 -5.85 -3.80 -13.60
N ARG A 107 -5.10 -3.56 -14.68
CA ARG A 107 -5.09 -2.24 -15.35
C ARG A 107 -6.49 -1.85 -15.84
N GLU A 108 -7.16 -2.76 -16.51
CA GLU A 108 -8.52 -2.57 -17.01
C GLU A 108 -9.50 -2.29 -15.86
N MET A 109 -9.40 -3.00 -14.74
CA MET A 109 -10.20 -2.75 -13.55
C MET A 109 -9.99 -1.31 -13.05
N ILE A 110 -8.74 -0.87 -12.87
CA ILE A 110 -8.42 0.48 -12.38
C ILE A 110 -8.96 1.55 -13.35
N ILE A 111 -8.76 1.35 -14.65
CA ILE A 111 -9.23 2.28 -15.70
C ILE A 111 -10.76 2.33 -15.73
N ASN A 112 -11.44 1.19 -15.63
CA ASN A 112 -12.91 1.12 -15.64
C ASN A 112 -13.54 1.84 -14.44
N HIS A 113 -12.84 1.90 -13.31
CA HIS A 113 -13.23 2.73 -12.15
C HIS A 113 -12.84 4.20 -12.32
N HIS A 114 -12.21 4.61 -13.43
CA HIS A 114 -11.70 5.96 -13.67
C HIS A 114 -10.63 6.43 -12.66
N ALA A 115 -9.98 5.51 -11.96
CA ALA A 115 -8.85 5.82 -11.11
C ALA A 115 -7.57 6.02 -11.94
N LYS A 116 -6.62 6.76 -11.36
CA LYS A 116 -5.31 6.94 -12.00
C LYS A 116 -4.43 5.72 -11.76
N ILE A 117 -3.66 5.35 -12.76
CA ILE A 117 -2.70 4.25 -12.67
C ILE A 117 -1.27 4.77 -12.86
N HIS A 118 -0.34 4.23 -12.09
CA HIS A 118 1.09 4.46 -12.27
C HIS A 118 1.82 3.12 -12.22
N GLU A 119 2.49 2.77 -13.31
CA GLU A 119 3.26 1.53 -13.40
C GLU A 119 4.68 1.76 -12.87
N ILE A 120 5.14 0.86 -12.04
CA ILE A 120 6.45 0.92 -11.38
C ILE A 120 7.36 -0.15 -11.98
N SER A 121 8.52 0.28 -12.49
CA SER A 121 9.63 -0.60 -12.88
C SER A 121 10.88 -0.33 -12.04
N GLU A 122 11.18 0.94 -11.82
CA GLU A 122 12.39 1.41 -11.14
C GLU A 122 12.05 2.02 -9.78
N PRO A 123 13.02 2.11 -8.87
CA PRO A 123 12.84 2.80 -7.59
C PRO A 123 12.36 4.24 -7.80
N MET A 124 11.34 4.64 -7.05
CA MET A 124 10.83 6.00 -7.16
C MET A 124 10.22 6.52 -5.86
N LYS A 125 10.13 7.83 -5.76
CA LYS A 125 9.43 8.51 -4.68
C LYS A 125 7.91 8.43 -4.91
N ILE A 126 7.20 7.84 -3.95
CA ILE A 126 5.73 7.78 -3.94
C ILE A 126 5.14 9.04 -3.28
N SER A 127 5.73 9.46 -2.16
CA SER A 127 5.33 10.61 -1.37
C SER A 127 6.55 11.16 -0.62
N ASP A 128 6.38 12.27 0.10
CA ASP A 128 7.42 12.71 1.01
C ASP A 128 7.70 11.62 2.04
N PHE A 129 8.98 11.24 2.15
CA PHE A 129 9.48 10.18 3.04
C PHE A 129 9.02 8.74 2.70
N VAL A 130 8.30 8.51 1.60
CA VAL A 130 7.83 7.19 1.17
C VAL A 130 8.33 6.90 -0.25
N TYR A 131 9.03 5.79 -0.42
CA TYR A 131 9.67 5.39 -1.67
C TYR A 131 9.30 3.95 -2.03
N SER A 132 9.11 3.66 -3.32
CA SER A 132 9.05 2.30 -3.83
C SER A 132 10.47 1.80 -4.11
N THR A 133 10.73 0.52 -3.84
CA THR A 133 11.95 -0.18 -4.25
C THR A 133 12.07 -0.34 -5.77
N GLY A 134 11.01 -0.02 -6.52
CA GLY A 134 10.88 -0.51 -7.87
C GLY A 134 10.37 -1.95 -7.88
N GLU A 135 10.14 -2.48 -9.07
CA GLU A 135 9.74 -3.85 -9.26
C GLU A 135 10.96 -4.77 -9.19
N LEU A 136 11.01 -5.63 -8.17
CA LEU A 136 12.08 -6.60 -7.95
C LEU A 136 11.67 -7.97 -8.47
N PRO A 137 12.63 -8.72 -9.10
CA PRO A 137 12.36 -10.06 -9.63
C PRO A 137 11.97 -11.05 -8.52
N GLY A 138 10.89 -11.78 -8.73
CA GLY A 138 10.42 -12.86 -7.88
C GLY A 138 9.40 -13.71 -8.63
N PRO A 139 8.96 -14.85 -8.12
CA PRO A 139 7.74 -15.51 -8.55
C PRO A 139 6.58 -15.29 -7.56
N PRO A 140 5.73 -14.22 -7.71
CA PRO A 140 5.72 -13.13 -8.70
C PRO A 140 6.70 -12.01 -8.37
N ASN A 141 6.91 -11.09 -9.35
CA ASN A 141 7.62 -9.84 -9.08
C ASN A 141 6.88 -9.00 -8.03
N GLU A 142 7.63 -8.29 -7.21
CA GLU A 142 7.10 -7.55 -6.07
C GLU A 142 7.82 -6.21 -5.89
N GLN A 143 7.08 -5.17 -5.48
CA GLN A 143 7.65 -3.94 -4.95
C GLN A 143 7.39 -3.84 -3.44
N SER A 144 8.30 -3.17 -2.75
CA SER A 144 8.19 -2.85 -1.33
C SER A 144 8.22 -1.34 -1.11
N LEU A 145 7.81 -0.87 0.05
CA LEU A 145 7.92 0.53 0.43
C LEU A 145 9.03 0.73 1.46
N LEU A 146 9.88 1.70 1.20
CA LEU A 146 10.85 2.23 2.14
C LEU A 146 10.33 3.55 2.71
N ILE A 147 10.20 3.63 4.03
CA ILE A 147 9.76 4.81 4.75
C ILE A 147 10.94 5.41 5.50
N ASP A 148 11.27 6.66 5.19
CA ASP A 148 12.35 7.40 5.85
C ASP A 148 11.81 8.11 7.09
N SER A 149 11.80 7.42 8.23
CA SER A 149 11.25 7.93 9.49
C SER A 149 12.30 8.57 10.40
N GLN A 150 11.84 9.27 11.44
CA GLN A 150 12.74 9.81 12.49
C GLN A 150 13.55 8.73 13.21
N LYS A 151 13.01 7.51 13.31
CA LYS A 151 13.62 6.37 13.99
C LYS A 151 14.51 5.52 13.08
N GLY A 152 14.69 5.93 11.82
CA GLY A 152 15.42 5.21 10.79
C GLY A 152 14.52 4.74 9.67
N ALA A 153 15.08 3.96 8.75
CA ALA A 153 14.35 3.40 7.63
C ALA A 153 13.43 2.26 8.09
N VAL A 154 12.18 2.28 7.63
CA VAL A 154 11.21 1.19 7.82
C VAL A 154 10.90 0.61 6.46
N LEU A 155 11.10 -0.70 6.29
CA LEU A 155 10.73 -1.43 5.09
C LEU A 155 9.38 -2.13 5.32
N ILE A 156 8.44 -1.91 4.39
CA ILE A 156 7.18 -2.64 4.33
C ILE A 156 7.18 -3.46 3.05
N THR A 157 7.00 -4.75 3.18
CA THR A 157 6.91 -5.70 2.06
C THR A 157 5.57 -6.43 2.09
N GLY A 158 5.12 -6.94 0.95
CA GLY A 158 4.01 -7.88 0.88
C GLY A 158 4.43 -9.26 1.40
N CYS A 159 4.67 -10.20 0.49
CA CYS A 159 5.14 -11.56 0.83
C CYS A 159 6.66 -11.74 0.78
N ALA A 160 7.41 -10.72 0.37
CA ALA A 160 8.85 -10.77 0.14
C ALA A 160 9.28 -11.87 -0.86
N HIS A 161 8.52 -12.03 -1.97
CA HIS A 161 8.83 -13.03 -3.02
C HIS A 161 10.23 -12.91 -3.60
N PRO A 162 10.83 -11.71 -3.76
CA PRO A 162 12.23 -11.58 -4.14
C PRO A 162 13.23 -12.11 -3.11
N GLY A 163 12.77 -12.37 -1.88
CA GLY A 163 13.58 -12.64 -0.71
C GLY A 163 14.00 -11.37 0.02
N ILE A 164 13.83 -11.34 1.35
CA ILE A 164 14.08 -10.16 2.17
C ILE A 164 15.50 -9.59 2.01
N VAL A 165 16.50 -10.45 1.81
CA VAL A 165 17.89 -10.02 1.59
C VAL A 165 18.02 -9.23 0.28
N ASN A 166 17.38 -9.70 -0.80
CA ASN A 166 17.41 -9.02 -2.10
C ASN A 166 16.64 -7.71 -2.10
N ILE A 167 15.63 -7.57 -1.21
CA ILE A 167 14.86 -6.34 -1.08
C ILE A 167 15.67 -5.26 -0.34
N VAL A 168 16.57 -5.67 0.56
CA VAL A 168 17.33 -4.76 1.43
C VAL A 168 18.69 -4.36 0.84
N LEU A 169 19.25 -5.17 -0.07
CA LEU A 169 20.55 -4.90 -0.74
C LEU A 169 20.39 -3.95 -1.91
#